data_52f73a2e4b4e3ab428a71dd8c1d3605f
#
_entry.id   52f73a2e4b4e3ab428a71dd8c1d3605f
#
_cell.length_a   1.000
_cell.length_b   1.000
_cell.length_c   1.000
_cell.angle_alpha   90.00
_cell.angle_beta   90.00
_cell.angle_gamma   90.00
#
_symmetry.space_group_name_H-M   'P 1'
#
loop_
_entity.id
_entity.type
_entity.pdbx_description
1 polymer ?
#
loop_
_entity_poly.entity_id
_entity_poly.type
_entity_poly.pdbx_seq_one_letter_code
_entity_poly.pdbx_strand_id
1 'polypeptide(L)'
;MLCLHVPHRDAPLQILQRPLGVRERPTSEPKTWEQTKEELLNQEKRLEKRKALLKEATRGYFTDLNATRRHGGKTWIAPRVLIREDKALYLPDISGTSLDPEVKGSVHTTSLCTGRVSLVSILSSRISELQSANFTSSTYAEFSAHPRFQHVHINLQENLLKSLLVSLFASGIRRSVPHELWKTYFISRQNMDYVRDAMGLDNRHVGYVYLVDERCRIRWAGCADPMPEEAEALRVCTGVLLSRYDEAGVVKRS
;
A
#
# COMPACT_ATOMS: atom_id res chain seq x y z
N MET A 1 -1.28 -34.63 12.21
CA MET A 1 -2.35 -33.92 12.93
C MET A 1 -2.00 -32.43 12.89
N LEU A 2 -2.48 -31.70 11.87
CA LEU A 2 -2.23 -30.25 11.71
C LEU A 2 -3.25 -29.53 12.60
N CYS A 3 -2.80 -28.98 13.71
CA CYS A 3 -3.60 -28.03 14.49
C CYS A 3 -3.84 -26.78 13.66
N LEU A 4 -5.04 -26.66 13.08
CA LEU A 4 -5.56 -25.41 12.56
C LEU A 4 -5.75 -24.48 13.75
N HIS A 5 -4.84 -23.53 13.89
CA HIS A 5 -4.98 -22.46 14.88
C HIS A 5 -6.13 -21.55 14.43
N VAL A 6 -7.33 -21.82 14.95
CA VAL A 6 -8.47 -20.91 14.80
C VAL A 6 -8.22 -19.75 15.77
N PRO A 7 -8.03 -18.52 15.31
CA PRO A 7 -7.83 -17.40 16.21
C PRO A 7 -9.08 -17.24 17.11
N HIS A 8 -8.85 -17.14 18.41
CA HIS A 8 -9.86 -16.92 19.43
C HIS A 8 -10.76 -15.73 19.05
N ARG A 9 -12.07 -15.90 19.20
CA ARG A 9 -13.11 -14.95 18.76
C ARG A 9 -13.03 -13.55 19.39
N ASP A 10 -12.24 -13.34 20.44
CA ASP A 10 -12.20 -12.11 21.25
C ASP A 10 -10.76 -11.62 21.56
N ALA A 11 -9.77 -12.00 20.77
CA ALA A 11 -8.40 -11.50 20.98
C ALA A 11 -8.33 -9.99 20.67
N PRO A 12 -7.72 -9.17 21.56
CA PRO A 12 -7.53 -7.75 21.31
C PRO A 12 -6.61 -7.56 20.08
N LEU A 13 -6.88 -6.48 19.32
CA LEU A 13 -6.03 -6.12 18.19
C LEU A 13 -4.59 -5.89 18.67
N GLN A 14 -3.64 -6.47 17.97
CA GLN A 14 -2.23 -6.31 18.29
C GLN A 14 -1.62 -5.17 17.46
N ILE A 15 -0.63 -4.49 18.04
CA ILE A 15 0.19 -3.53 17.30
C ILE A 15 0.97 -4.31 16.24
N LEU A 16 1.11 -3.72 15.05
CA LEU A 16 1.91 -4.28 13.96
C LEU A 16 3.34 -4.54 14.43
N GLN A 17 3.72 -5.82 14.57
CA GLN A 17 5.01 -6.21 15.15
C GLN A 17 6.07 -6.49 14.08
N ARG A 18 5.67 -6.66 12.81
CA ARG A 18 6.59 -6.97 11.72
C ARG A 18 6.65 -5.84 10.71
N PRO A 19 7.80 -5.58 10.08
CA PRO A 19 7.85 -4.68 8.94
C PRO A 19 7.03 -5.28 7.79
N LEU A 20 6.33 -4.39 7.08
CA LEU A 20 5.57 -4.74 5.89
C LEU A 20 6.41 -4.42 4.64
N GLY A 21 6.16 -5.18 3.57
CA GLY A 21 6.83 -5.00 2.29
C GLY A 21 7.58 -6.23 1.80
N VAL A 22 8.32 -6.03 0.73
CA VAL A 22 9.15 -7.06 0.08
C VAL A 22 10.63 -6.80 0.32
N ARG A 23 11.44 -7.86 0.34
CA ARG A 23 12.90 -7.74 0.59
C ARG A 23 13.66 -7.21 -0.62
N GLU A 24 13.19 -7.56 -1.81
CA GLU A 24 13.83 -7.15 -3.05
C GLU A 24 13.46 -5.70 -3.40
N ARG A 25 14.44 -4.90 -3.81
CA ARG A 25 14.17 -3.53 -4.25
C ARG A 25 13.30 -3.58 -5.50
N PRO A 26 12.16 -2.87 -5.53
CA PRO A 26 11.27 -2.87 -6.67
C PRO A 26 11.93 -2.18 -7.87
N THR A 27 11.59 -2.62 -9.07
CA THR A 27 11.93 -2.00 -10.34
C THR A 27 10.67 -1.81 -11.17
N SER A 28 10.60 -0.69 -11.89
CA SER A 28 9.54 -0.44 -12.89
C SER A 28 9.86 -1.06 -14.25
N GLU A 29 11.06 -1.61 -14.44
CA GLU A 29 11.44 -2.27 -15.66
C GLU A 29 10.73 -3.62 -15.83
N PRO A 30 10.22 -3.94 -17.03
CA PRO A 30 9.65 -5.24 -17.29
C PRO A 30 10.73 -6.32 -17.11
N LYS A 31 10.38 -7.40 -16.43
CA LYS A 31 11.30 -8.54 -16.24
C LYS A 31 11.72 -9.10 -17.59
N THR A 32 13.01 -9.35 -17.74
CA THR A 32 13.53 -10.03 -18.93
C THR A 32 13.06 -11.50 -18.95
N TRP A 33 13.08 -12.11 -20.14
CA TRP A 33 12.76 -13.53 -20.30
C TRP A 33 13.64 -14.44 -19.41
N GLU A 34 14.91 -14.09 -19.29
CA GLU A 34 15.88 -14.82 -18.46
C GLU A 34 15.54 -14.74 -16.98
N GLN A 35 15.22 -13.56 -16.47
CA GLN A 35 14.76 -13.33 -15.08
C GLN A 35 13.46 -14.09 -14.81
N THR A 36 12.53 -14.09 -15.75
CA THR A 36 11.26 -14.84 -15.61
C THR A 36 11.51 -16.34 -15.58
N LYS A 37 12.42 -16.85 -16.42
CA LYS A 37 12.82 -18.25 -16.45
C LYS A 37 13.52 -18.67 -15.15
N GLU A 38 14.42 -17.84 -14.63
CA GLU A 38 15.11 -18.09 -13.37
C GLU A 38 14.13 -18.12 -12.18
N GLU A 39 13.16 -17.21 -12.12
CA GLU A 39 12.10 -17.26 -11.11
C GLU A 39 11.22 -18.51 -11.21
N LEU A 40 10.93 -18.97 -12.42
CA LEU A 40 10.16 -20.20 -12.64
C LEU A 40 10.95 -21.46 -12.24
N LEU A 41 12.26 -21.43 -12.36
CA LEU A 41 13.14 -22.54 -11.95
C LEU A 41 13.45 -22.53 -10.46
N ASN A 42 13.31 -21.39 -9.78
CA ASN A 42 13.57 -21.31 -8.35
C ASN A 42 12.44 -21.97 -7.54
N GLN A 43 12.76 -23.14 -6.96
CA GLN A 43 11.80 -23.95 -6.19
C GLN A 43 11.28 -23.23 -4.94
N GLU A 44 12.10 -22.44 -4.25
CA GLU A 44 11.68 -21.72 -3.04
C GLU A 44 10.65 -20.64 -3.38
N LYS A 45 10.91 -19.81 -4.40
CA LYS A 45 9.94 -18.81 -4.87
C LYS A 45 8.65 -19.45 -5.36
N ARG A 46 8.71 -20.61 -6.00
CA ARG A 46 7.51 -21.38 -6.41
C ARG A 46 6.72 -21.92 -5.22
N LEU A 47 7.40 -22.42 -4.19
CA LEU A 47 6.75 -22.90 -2.97
C LEU A 47 6.10 -21.75 -2.18
N GLU A 48 6.76 -20.59 -2.08
CA GLU A 48 6.19 -19.39 -1.47
C GLU A 48 4.95 -18.91 -2.22
N LYS A 49 5.02 -18.79 -3.55
CA LYS A 49 3.87 -18.45 -4.41
C LYS A 49 2.72 -19.45 -4.23
N ARG A 50 3.02 -20.74 -4.21
CA ARG A 50 2.01 -21.80 -3.99
C ARG A 50 1.39 -21.73 -2.60
N LYS A 51 2.18 -21.48 -1.55
CA LYS A 51 1.66 -21.28 -0.18
C LYS A 51 0.76 -20.04 -0.09
N ALA A 52 1.14 -18.94 -0.71
CA ALA A 52 0.32 -17.74 -0.76
C ALA A 52 -1.02 -17.98 -1.47
N LEU A 53 -1.01 -18.65 -2.62
CA LEU A 53 -2.22 -18.99 -3.37
C LEU A 53 -3.13 -19.97 -2.60
N LEU A 54 -2.57 -20.98 -1.94
CA LEU A 54 -3.34 -21.91 -1.11
C LEU A 54 -3.97 -21.21 0.09
N LYS A 55 -3.22 -20.32 0.76
CA LYS A 55 -3.71 -19.50 1.87
C LYS A 55 -4.87 -18.63 1.43
N GLU A 56 -4.77 -17.98 0.25
CA GLU A 56 -5.81 -17.13 -0.30
C GLU A 56 -7.04 -17.95 -0.76
N ALA A 57 -6.84 -19.10 -1.41
CA ALA A 57 -7.94 -19.99 -1.84
C ALA A 57 -8.72 -20.60 -0.65
N THR A 58 -8.07 -20.80 0.48
CA THR A 58 -8.71 -21.31 1.71
C THR A 58 -9.30 -20.19 2.56
N ARG A 59 -9.01 -18.94 2.25
CA ARG A 59 -9.57 -17.77 2.91
C ARG A 59 -11.03 -17.59 2.48
N GLY A 60 -11.94 -18.01 3.34
CA GLY A 60 -13.36 -17.94 3.03
C GLY A 60 -13.86 -16.49 2.88
N TYR A 61 -14.70 -16.23 1.88
CA TYR A 61 -15.39 -14.96 1.65
C TYR A 61 -16.02 -14.35 2.93
N PHE A 62 -16.49 -15.21 3.83
CA PHE A 62 -17.09 -14.81 5.10
C PHE A 62 -16.07 -14.33 6.15
N THR A 63 -14.76 -14.61 5.99
CA THR A 63 -13.73 -14.21 6.96
C THR A 63 -13.54 -12.69 6.93
N ASP A 64 -13.45 -12.10 5.75
CA ASP A 64 -13.28 -10.66 5.58
C ASP A 64 -14.54 -9.90 6.02
N LEU A 65 -15.73 -10.43 5.72
CA LEU A 65 -17.00 -9.84 6.15
C LEU A 65 -17.17 -9.87 7.67
N ASN A 66 -16.77 -10.96 8.33
CA ASN A 66 -16.81 -11.10 9.78
C ASN A 66 -15.77 -10.20 10.47
N ALA A 67 -14.58 -10.03 9.90
CA ALA A 67 -13.57 -9.09 10.38
C ALA A 67 -14.09 -7.64 10.32
N THR A 68 -14.78 -7.27 9.22
CA THR A 68 -15.39 -5.94 9.06
C THR A 68 -16.45 -5.65 10.12
N ARG A 69 -17.22 -6.65 10.53
CA ARG A 69 -18.26 -6.50 11.57
C ARG A 69 -17.70 -6.31 12.99
N ARG A 70 -16.51 -6.83 13.30
CA ARG A 70 -15.97 -6.84 14.67
C ARG A 70 -15.19 -5.59 15.04
N HIS A 71 -14.27 -5.17 14.16
CA HIS A 71 -13.34 -4.07 14.43
C HIS A 71 -13.32 -3.06 13.27
N GLY A 72 -14.46 -2.85 12.57
CA GLY A 72 -14.48 -2.01 11.37
C GLY A 72 -13.57 -2.53 10.25
N GLY A 73 -13.19 -3.81 10.31
CA GLY A 73 -12.26 -4.43 9.38
C GLY A 73 -10.78 -4.30 9.73
N LYS A 74 -10.47 -3.61 10.83
CA LYS A 74 -9.09 -3.45 11.32
C LYS A 74 -8.51 -4.81 11.73
N THR A 75 -7.32 -5.11 11.26
CA THR A 75 -6.63 -6.38 11.52
C THR A 75 -5.42 -6.22 12.43
N TRP A 76 -4.87 -5.02 12.50
CA TRP A 76 -3.77 -4.65 13.40
C TRP A 76 -3.81 -3.15 13.70
N ILE A 77 -3.13 -2.74 14.78
CA ILE A 77 -2.98 -1.35 15.20
C ILE A 77 -1.68 -0.80 14.60
N ALA A 78 -1.72 0.43 14.09
CA ALA A 78 -0.54 1.07 13.52
C ALA A 78 0.53 1.36 14.60
N PRO A 79 1.84 1.28 14.25
CA PRO A 79 2.91 1.61 15.18
C PRO A 79 2.92 3.11 15.49
N ARG A 80 3.34 3.45 16.72
CA ARG A 80 3.45 4.86 17.14
C ARG A 80 4.69 5.57 16.60
N VAL A 81 5.66 4.82 16.06
CA VAL A 81 6.95 5.33 15.62
C VAL A 81 7.32 4.76 14.25
N LEU A 82 8.27 5.43 13.60
CA LEU A 82 8.83 4.95 12.33
C LEU A 82 9.49 3.58 12.49
N ILE A 83 9.28 2.70 11.53
CA ILE A 83 10.06 1.49 11.35
C ILE A 83 11.51 1.92 11.09
N ARG A 84 12.46 1.31 11.81
CA ARG A 84 13.89 1.61 11.64
C ARG A 84 14.33 1.33 10.20
N GLU A 85 15.25 2.14 9.69
CA GLU A 85 15.73 2.07 8.32
C GLU A 85 16.31 0.70 7.94
N ASP A 86 17.07 0.11 8.87
CA ASP A 86 17.72 -1.20 8.73
C ASP A 86 16.72 -2.37 8.73
N LYS A 87 15.50 -2.16 9.21
CA LYS A 87 14.41 -3.15 9.27
C LYS A 87 13.33 -2.92 8.23
N ALA A 88 13.30 -1.73 7.63
CA ALA A 88 12.26 -1.35 6.66
C ALA A 88 12.40 -2.16 5.37
N LEU A 89 11.27 -2.65 4.88
CA LEU A 89 11.16 -3.40 3.63
C LEU A 89 10.59 -2.50 2.52
N TYR A 90 10.70 -2.93 1.28
CA TYR A 90 10.28 -2.14 0.13
C TYR A 90 8.80 -2.27 -0.17
N LEU A 91 8.17 -1.17 -0.58
CA LEU A 91 6.87 -1.20 -1.25
C LEU A 91 7.05 -1.93 -2.58
N PRO A 92 6.29 -3.00 -2.88
CA PRO A 92 6.38 -3.67 -4.18
C PRO A 92 5.96 -2.70 -5.29
N ASP A 93 6.47 -2.93 -6.51
CA ASP A 93 6.00 -2.15 -7.66
C ASP A 93 4.55 -2.52 -7.99
N ILE A 94 3.69 -1.52 -7.93
CA ILE A 94 2.28 -1.63 -8.32
C ILE A 94 2.09 -0.74 -9.54
N SER A 95 1.63 -1.34 -10.62
CA SER A 95 1.39 -0.64 -11.86
C SER A 95 -0.10 -0.44 -12.14
N GLY A 96 -0.43 0.60 -12.90
CA GLY A 96 -1.81 0.89 -13.25
C GLY A 96 -1.97 2.01 -14.25
N THR A 97 -3.22 2.38 -14.51
CA THR A 97 -3.60 3.46 -15.42
C THR A 97 -3.88 4.72 -14.62
N SER A 98 -3.19 5.83 -14.94
CA SER A 98 -3.41 7.14 -14.30
C SER A 98 -4.83 7.64 -14.53
N LEU A 99 -5.33 8.43 -13.57
CA LEU A 99 -6.53 9.25 -13.79
C LEU A 99 -6.27 10.44 -14.72
N ASP A 100 -5.03 10.93 -14.77
CA ASP A 100 -4.65 11.99 -15.68
C ASP A 100 -4.58 11.47 -17.12
N PRO A 101 -5.43 11.96 -18.03
CA PRO A 101 -5.48 11.52 -19.42
C PRO A 101 -4.23 11.91 -20.22
N GLU A 102 -3.43 12.87 -19.74
CA GLU A 102 -2.19 13.27 -20.37
C GLU A 102 -1.07 12.25 -20.13
N VAL A 103 -1.16 11.46 -19.08
CA VAL A 103 -0.19 10.40 -18.75
C VAL A 103 -0.47 9.18 -19.63
N LYS A 104 0.37 8.98 -20.62
CA LYS A 104 0.31 7.81 -21.51
C LYS A 104 1.08 6.63 -20.91
N GLY A 105 0.51 5.44 -21.03
CA GLY A 105 1.13 4.20 -20.55
C GLY A 105 0.80 3.87 -19.10
N SER A 106 1.54 2.93 -18.55
CA SER A 106 1.39 2.46 -17.18
C SER A 106 2.18 3.33 -16.22
N VAL A 107 1.56 3.68 -15.10
CA VAL A 107 2.21 4.35 -13.97
C VAL A 107 2.68 3.28 -13.00
N HIS A 108 3.85 3.48 -12.40
CA HIS A 108 4.50 2.55 -11.48
C HIS A 108 4.78 3.22 -10.14
N THR A 109 4.46 2.54 -9.02
CA THR A 109 4.74 3.07 -7.68
C THR A 109 6.22 3.35 -7.48
N THR A 110 7.10 2.50 -8.02
CA THR A 110 8.55 2.69 -7.92
C THR A 110 8.98 4.03 -8.53
N SER A 111 8.49 4.34 -9.74
CA SER A 111 8.82 5.61 -10.42
C SER A 111 8.24 6.83 -9.69
N LEU A 112 7.03 6.72 -9.15
CA LEU A 112 6.39 7.81 -8.42
C LEU A 112 7.07 8.09 -7.08
N CYS A 113 7.40 7.04 -6.31
CA CYS A 113 7.87 7.18 -4.93
C CYS A 113 9.39 7.45 -4.83
N THR A 114 10.17 7.07 -5.85
CA THR A 114 11.62 7.30 -5.82
C THR A 114 11.96 8.78 -5.70
N GLY A 115 12.78 9.14 -4.70
CA GLY A 115 13.23 10.51 -4.46
C GLY A 115 12.21 11.40 -3.73
N ARG A 116 11.10 10.85 -3.25
CA ARG A 116 10.05 11.58 -2.51
C ARG A 116 9.62 10.82 -1.27
N VAL A 117 9.20 11.54 -0.25
CA VAL A 117 8.43 10.98 0.87
C VAL A 117 6.98 10.84 0.40
N SER A 118 6.50 9.63 0.33
CA SER A 118 5.21 9.32 -0.27
C SER A 118 4.25 8.74 0.76
N LEU A 119 3.08 9.33 0.87
CA LEU A 119 1.95 8.73 1.54
C LEU A 119 1.19 7.91 0.50
N VAL A 120 1.09 6.59 0.67
CA VAL A 120 0.49 5.68 -0.31
C VAL A 120 -0.78 5.09 0.28
N SER A 121 -1.91 5.35 -0.37
CA SER A 121 -3.23 4.81 0.00
C SER A 121 -3.63 3.72 -0.98
N ILE A 122 -3.90 2.49 -0.47
CA ILE A 122 -4.48 1.41 -1.26
C ILE A 122 -5.98 1.36 -0.97
N LEU A 123 -6.77 1.55 -2.02
CA LEU A 123 -8.22 1.69 -2.01
C LEU A 123 -8.86 0.58 -2.83
N SER A 124 -10.02 0.09 -2.43
CA SER A 124 -10.78 -0.95 -3.16
C SER A 124 -12.28 -0.69 -3.19
N SER A 125 -12.76 0.21 -2.33
CA SER A 125 -14.17 0.50 -2.13
C SER A 125 -14.37 1.94 -1.64
N ARG A 126 -15.61 2.41 -1.61
CA ARG A 126 -15.95 3.73 -1.04
C ARG A 126 -15.61 3.80 0.47
N ILE A 127 -15.76 2.70 1.18
CA ILE A 127 -15.41 2.63 2.61
C ILE A 127 -13.90 2.82 2.77
N SER A 128 -13.10 2.15 1.95
CA SER A 128 -11.64 2.28 2.00
C SER A 128 -11.15 3.71 1.67
N GLU A 129 -11.86 4.44 0.80
CA GLU A 129 -11.58 5.85 0.52
C GLU A 129 -11.81 6.72 1.77
N LEU A 130 -12.94 6.55 2.45
CA LEU A 130 -13.25 7.28 3.68
C LEU A 130 -12.23 6.96 4.80
N GLN A 131 -11.93 5.70 4.99
CA GLN A 131 -10.95 5.26 5.98
C GLN A 131 -9.56 5.85 5.72
N SER A 132 -9.12 5.81 4.45
CA SER A 132 -7.86 6.44 4.06
C SER A 132 -7.88 7.95 4.29
N ALA A 133 -8.97 8.64 3.95
CA ALA A 133 -9.11 10.07 4.19
C ALA A 133 -9.04 10.41 5.70
N ASN A 134 -9.68 9.61 6.56
CA ASN A 134 -9.60 9.77 8.01
C ASN A 134 -8.17 9.64 8.54
N PHE A 135 -7.36 8.74 7.97
CA PHE A 135 -5.95 8.63 8.31
C PHE A 135 -5.10 9.82 7.83
N THR A 136 -5.34 10.28 6.62
CA THR A 136 -4.38 11.09 5.88
C THR A 136 -4.67 12.58 5.90
N SER A 137 -5.88 12.99 6.29
CA SER A 137 -6.34 14.39 6.18
C SER A 137 -5.45 15.39 6.93
N SER A 138 -5.10 15.11 8.19
CA SER A 138 -4.23 15.98 8.99
C SER A 138 -2.80 16.05 8.43
N THR A 139 -2.26 14.91 8.04
CA THR A 139 -0.92 14.80 7.43
C THR A 139 -0.88 15.56 6.09
N TYR A 140 -1.89 15.38 5.26
CA TYR A 140 -1.97 16.06 3.96
C TYR A 140 -2.13 17.57 4.13
N ALA A 141 -2.97 18.03 5.06
CA ALA A 141 -3.16 19.45 5.34
C ALA A 141 -1.85 20.14 5.75
N GLU A 142 -1.01 19.47 6.55
CA GLU A 142 0.26 20.01 7.01
C GLU A 142 1.37 19.98 5.96
N PHE A 143 1.50 18.87 5.22
CA PHE A 143 2.67 18.62 4.37
C PHE A 143 2.42 18.71 2.87
N SER A 144 1.19 18.97 2.40
CA SER A 144 0.87 19.02 0.96
C SER A 144 1.67 20.05 0.18
N ALA A 145 2.07 21.16 0.81
CA ALA A 145 2.90 22.20 0.18
C ALA A 145 4.41 21.85 0.16
N HIS A 146 4.83 20.80 0.86
CA HIS A 146 6.24 20.44 0.93
C HIS A 146 6.70 19.81 -0.40
N PRO A 147 7.79 20.32 -1.06
CA PRO A 147 8.15 19.92 -2.43
C PRO A 147 8.56 18.44 -2.57
N ARG A 148 8.95 17.81 -1.47
CA ARG A 148 9.36 16.40 -1.43
C ARG A 148 8.27 15.45 -0.95
N PHE A 149 7.11 16.00 -0.54
CA PHE A 149 5.95 15.21 -0.13
C PHE A 149 5.02 14.96 -1.31
N GLN A 150 4.38 13.81 -1.32
CA GLN A 150 3.27 13.50 -2.22
C GLN A 150 2.30 12.51 -1.59
N HIS A 151 1.05 12.53 -2.04
CA HIS A 151 0.06 11.53 -1.71
C HIS A 151 -0.30 10.73 -2.97
N VAL A 152 -0.05 9.43 -2.94
CA VAL A 152 -0.32 8.49 -4.03
C VAL A 152 -1.54 7.65 -3.68
N HIS A 153 -2.51 7.62 -4.58
CA HIS A 153 -3.73 6.81 -4.42
C HIS A 153 -3.73 5.67 -5.43
N ILE A 154 -3.86 4.45 -4.93
CA ILE A 154 -3.93 3.23 -5.73
C ILE A 154 -5.32 2.64 -5.57
N ASN A 155 -6.15 2.76 -6.57
CA ASN A 155 -7.45 2.10 -6.61
C ASN A 155 -7.25 0.68 -7.16
N LEU A 156 -7.26 -0.30 -6.26
CA LEU A 156 -6.97 -1.70 -6.59
C LEU A 156 -8.25 -2.43 -6.97
N GLN A 157 -8.36 -2.78 -8.25
CA GLN A 157 -9.55 -3.40 -8.86
C GLN A 157 -9.17 -4.72 -9.54
N GLU A 158 -8.83 -5.74 -8.76
CA GLU A 158 -8.33 -7.03 -9.25
C GLU A 158 -9.30 -7.75 -10.20
N ASN A 159 -10.60 -7.48 -10.10
CA ASN A 159 -11.65 -8.16 -10.85
C ASN A 159 -12.07 -7.44 -12.15
N LEU A 160 -11.46 -6.35 -12.54
CA LEU A 160 -11.80 -5.65 -13.79
C LEU A 160 -11.19 -6.35 -15.00
N LEU A 161 -11.96 -7.26 -15.62
CA LEU A 161 -11.48 -8.13 -16.70
C LEU A 161 -11.34 -7.45 -18.07
N LYS A 162 -11.94 -6.27 -18.31
CA LYS A 162 -11.94 -5.62 -19.64
C LYS A 162 -11.46 -4.18 -19.58
N SER A 163 -10.58 -3.79 -20.51
CA SER A 163 -10.03 -2.43 -20.63
C SER A 163 -11.10 -1.34 -20.79
N LEU A 164 -12.20 -1.65 -21.44
CA LEU A 164 -13.34 -0.72 -21.61
C LEU A 164 -13.97 -0.34 -20.26
N LEU A 165 -14.10 -1.30 -19.35
CA LEU A 165 -14.63 -1.05 -18.01
C LEU A 165 -13.70 -0.16 -17.18
N VAL A 166 -12.40 -0.25 -17.38
CA VAL A 166 -11.43 0.63 -16.69
C VAL A 166 -11.60 2.08 -17.10
N SER A 167 -11.80 2.37 -18.39
CA SER A 167 -11.99 3.75 -18.86
C SER A 167 -13.30 4.36 -18.37
N LEU A 168 -14.38 3.57 -18.33
CA LEU A 168 -15.66 4.00 -17.77
C LEU A 168 -15.56 4.23 -16.26
N PHE A 169 -14.88 3.34 -15.56
CA PHE A 169 -14.64 3.44 -14.12
C PHE A 169 -13.75 4.66 -13.78
N ALA A 170 -12.69 4.88 -14.56
CA ALA A 170 -11.82 6.05 -14.44
C ALA A 170 -12.59 7.36 -14.64
N SER A 171 -13.50 7.42 -15.61
CA SER A 171 -14.32 8.62 -15.85
C SER A 171 -15.28 8.91 -14.71
N GLY A 172 -15.80 7.89 -14.05
CA GLY A 172 -16.62 8.03 -12.83
C GLY A 172 -15.81 8.60 -11.67
N ILE A 173 -14.61 8.07 -11.42
CA ILE A 173 -13.72 8.52 -10.35
C ILE A 173 -13.25 9.96 -10.58
N ARG A 174 -12.90 10.35 -11.82
CA ARG A 174 -12.49 11.73 -12.15
C ARG A 174 -13.50 12.79 -11.70
N ARG A 175 -14.78 12.47 -11.66
CA ARG A 175 -15.82 13.41 -11.19
C ARG A 175 -15.79 13.65 -9.69
N SER A 176 -15.25 12.72 -8.92
CA SER A 176 -15.20 12.78 -7.44
C SER A 176 -13.82 13.13 -6.89
N VAL A 177 -12.76 12.98 -7.67
CA VAL A 177 -11.38 13.24 -7.25
C VAL A 177 -10.93 14.61 -7.75
N PRO A 178 -10.39 15.51 -6.89
CA PRO A 178 -9.81 16.78 -7.29
C PRO A 178 -8.74 16.62 -8.36
N HIS A 179 -8.70 17.56 -9.32
CA HIS A 179 -7.81 17.49 -10.50
C HIS A 179 -6.32 17.42 -10.10
N GLU A 180 -5.94 18.10 -9.01
CA GLU A 180 -4.56 18.14 -8.50
C GLU A 180 -4.03 16.74 -8.14
N LEU A 181 -4.92 15.82 -7.78
CA LEU A 181 -4.56 14.46 -7.38
C LEU A 181 -4.49 13.47 -8.55
N TRP A 182 -4.95 13.85 -9.75
CA TRP A 182 -5.03 12.90 -10.87
C TRP A 182 -3.68 12.30 -11.28
N LYS A 183 -2.59 13.07 -11.19
CA LYS A 183 -1.22 12.60 -11.52
C LYS A 183 -0.71 11.52 -10.57
N THR A 184 -1.17 11.54 -9.33
CA THR A 184 -0.78 10.59 -8.29
C THR A 184 -1.88 9.59 -7.94
N TYR A 185 -3.00 9.61 -8.67
CA TYR A 185 -4.09 8.66 -8.55
C TYR A 185 -4.11 7.73 -9.77
N PHE A 186 -4.04 6.43 -9.54
CA PHE A 186 -4.14 5.45 -10.63
C PHE A 186 -4.95 4.21 -10.24
N ILE A 187 -5.51 3.55 -11.25
CA ILE A 187 -6.30 2.32 -11.12
C ILE A 187 -5.40 1.15 -11.48
N SER A 188 -5.20 0.25 -10.53
CA SER A 188 -4.44 -0.98 -10.74
C SER A 188 -5.35 -2.20 -10.84
N ARG A 189 -5.04 -3.07 -11.79
CA ARG A 189 -5.64 -4.40 -11.95
C ARG A 189 -4.65 -5.51 -11.61
N GLN A 190 -3.52 -5.13 -11.04
CA GLN A 190 -2.47 -6.07 -10.70
C GLN A 190 -2.97 -7.06 -9.66
N ASN A 191 -2.72 -8.34 -9.91
CA ASN A 191 -2.98 -9.36 -8.91
C ASN A 191 -1.97 -9.21 -7.76
N MET A 192 -2.48 -8.96 -6.57
CA MET A 192 -1.68 -8.74 -5.37
C MET A 192 -1.53 -9.99 -4.49
N ASP A 193 -2.09 -11.15 -4.89
CA ASP A 193 -2.14 -12.35 -4.05
C ASP A 193 -0.76 -12.78 -3.50
N TYR A 194 0.29 -12.59 -4.30
CA TYR A 194 1.66 -12.94 -3.90
C TYR A 194 2.29 -12.01 -2.86
N VAL A 195 1.81 -10.78 -2.78
CA VAL A 195 2.36 -9.75 -1.88
C VAL A 195 1.39 -9.33 -0.79
N ARG A 196 0.14 -9.85 -0.80
CA ARG A 196 -0.88 -9.52 0.20
C ARG A 196 -0.38 -9.72 1.62
N ASP A 197 0.15 -10.89 1.91
CA ASP A 197 0.64 -11.23 3.24
C ASP A 197 1.84 -10.34 3.63
N ALA A 198 2.77 -10.14 2.70
CA ALA A 198 3.92 -9.25 2.90
C ALA A 198 3.51 -7.81 3.17
N MET A 199 2.47 -7.34 2.50
CA MET A 199 1.90 -5.99 2.66
C MET A 199 0.92 -5.86 3.82
N GLY A 200 0.53 -6.95 4.47
CA GLY A 200 -0.50 -6.94 5.51
C GLY A 200 -1.90 -6.59 4.99
N LEU A 201 -2.18 -6.87 3.72
CA LEU A 201 -3.49 -6.65 3.08
C LEU A 201 -4.48 -7.74 3.51
N ASP A 202 -4.74 -7.81 4.81
CA ASP A 202 -5.50 -8.90 5.42
C ASP A 202 -7.01 -8.83 5.16
N ASN A 203 -7.55 -7.68 4.81
CA ASN A 203 -8.96 -7.48 4.52
C ASN A 203 -9.11 -6.72 3.19
N ARG A 204 -9.82 -7.30 2.22
CA ARG A 204 -10.02 -6.69 0.88
C ARG A 204 -10.95 -5.48 0.88
N HIS A 205 -11.73 -5.29 1.95
CA HIS A 205 -12.78 -4.28 2.01
C HIS A 205 -12.36 -2.98 2.69
N VAL A 206 -11.17 -2.93 3.30
CA VAL A 206 -10.69 -1.76 4.04
C VAL A 206 -9.59 -1.01 3.30
N GLY A 207 -9.36 0.24 3.70
CA GLY A 207 -8.25 1.05 3.22
C GLY A 207 -6.95 0.73 3.95
N TYR A 208 -5.84 0.86 3.23
CA TYR A 208 -4.49 0.75 3.78
C TYR A 208 -3.71 2.01 3.46
N VAL A 209 -2.93 2.47 4.43
CA VAL A 209 -2.10 3.66 4.30
C VAL A 209 -0.66 3.29 4.66
N TYR A 210 0.29 3.65 3.80
CA TYR A 210 1.71 3.42 3.99
C TYR A 210 2.47 4.73 3.88
N LEU A 211 3.39 4.99 4.80
CA LEU A 211 4.38 6.05 4.66
C LEU A 211 5.66 5.44 4.09
N VAL A 212 6.07 5.92 2.94
CA VAL A 212 7.18 5.39 2.13
C VAL A 212 8.27 6.43 2.01
N ASP A 213 9.54 6.03 2.23
CA ASP A 213 10.69 6.92 2.10
C ASP A 213 11.14 7.07 0.63
N GLU A 214 12.11 7.95 0.40
CA GLU A 214 12.69 8.26 -0.91
C GLU A 214 13.36 7.08 -1.62
N ARG A 215 13.55 5.98 -0.91
CA ARG A 215 14.10 4.72 -1.44
C ARG A 215 13.04 3.65 -1.62
N CYS A 216 11.76 4.04 -1.60
CA CYS A 216 10.60 3.14 -1.69
C CYS A 216 10.48 2.14 -0.54
N ARG A 217 10.99 2.43 0.67
CA ARG A 217 10.84 1.55 1.83
C ARG A 217 9.66 2.00 2.68
N ILE A 218 8.88 1.04 3.15
CA ILE A 218 7.74 1.28 4.05
C ILE A 218 8.28 1.61 5.45
N ARG A 219 8.05 2.84 5.88
CA ARG A 219 8.51 3.33 7.18
C ARG A 219 7.41 3.37 8.23
N TRP A 220 6.16 3.30 7.80
CA TRP A 220 4.99 3.22 8.68
C TRP A 220 3.80 2.68 7.88
N ALA A 221 2.82 2.08 8.59
CA ALA A 221 1.60 1.59 7.95
C ALA A 221 0.40 1.66 8.90
N GLY A 222 -0.80 1.84 8.33
CA GLY A 222 -2.09 1.81 9.00
C GLY A 222 -3.15 1.12 8.16
N CYS A 223 -4.22 0.61 8.77
CA CYS A 223 -5.33 -0.02 8.08
C CYS A 223 -6.69 0.32 8.70
N ALA A 224 -7.74 0.28 7.90
CA ALA A 224 -9.14 0.57 8.25
C ALA A 224 -9.31 1.97 8.89
N ASP A 225 -10.31 2.17 9.77
CA ASP A 225 -10.48 3.46 10.44
C ASP A 225 -9.39 3.70 11.49
N PRO A 226 -8.76 4.88 11.50
CA PRO A 226 -7.73 5.20 12.48
C PRO A 226 -8.32 5.43 13.87
N MET A 227 -7.57 5.04 14.90
CA MET A 227 -7.69 5.69 16.20
C MET A 227 -7.00 7.06 16.13
N PRO A 228 -7.41 8.06 16.94
CA PRO A 228 -6.79 9.39 16.92
C PRO A 228 -5.27 9.36 17.05
N GLU A 229 -4.75 8.45 17.89
CA GLU A 229 -3.31 8.26 18.13
C GLU A 229 -2.57 7.73 16.91
N GLU A 230 -3.24 6.93 16.07
CA GLU A 230 -2.65 6.38 14.85
C GLU A 230 -2.53 7.46 13.76
N ALA A 231 -3.55 8.30 13.59
CA ALA A 231 -3.52 9.42 12.64
C ALA A 231 -2.46 10.46 13.05
N GLU A 232 -2.36 10.75 14.36
CA GLU A 232 -1.32 11.62 14.91
C GLU A 232 0.08 11.01 14.74
N ALA A 233 0.24 9.70 14.97
CA ALA A 233 1.50 9.02 14.74
C ALA A 233 1.94 9.10 13.28
N LEU A 234 1.02 8.95 12.32
CA LEU A 234 1.33 9.15 10.90
C LEU A 234 1.83 10.55 10.61
N ARG A 235 1.16 11.57 11.15
CA ARG A 235 1.53 12.98 10.96
C ARG A 235 2.94 13.27 11.50
N VAL A 236 3.21 12.87 12.74
CA VAL A 236 4.52 13.04 13.38
C VAL A 236 5.61 12.27 12.61
N CYS A 237 5.36 11.01 12.25
CA CYS A 237 6.29 10.19 11.50
C CYS A 237 6.62 10.81 10.14
N THR A 238 5.64 11.41 9.46
CA THR A 238 5.84 12.09 8.18
C THR A 238 6.76 13.29 8.33
N GLY A 239 6.51 14.13 9.35
CA GLY A 239 7.36 15.30 9.63
C GLY A 239 8.80 14.92 9.93
N VAL A 240 9.01 13.89 10.77
CA VAL A 240 10.37 13.37 11.08
C VAL A 240 11.06 12.85 9.81
N LEU A 241 10.35 12.17 8.93
CA LEU A 241 10.95 11.62 7.72
C LEU A 241 11.33 12.71 6.71
N LEU A 242 10.50 13.74 6.56
CA LEU A 242 10.77 14.91 5.73
C LEU A 242 11.98 15.71 6.24
N SER A 243 12.03 16.00 7.54
CA SER A 243 13.17 16.70 8.16
C SER A 243 14.50 15.97 7.93
N ARG A 244 14.52 14.65 8.14
CA ARG A 244 15.74 13.83 7.90
C ARG A 244 16.17 13.88 6.43
N TYR A 245 15.20 13.90 5.51
CA TYR A 245 15.49 13.95 4.09
C TYR A 245 16.05 15.31 3.67
N ASP A 246 15.54 16.40 4.24
CA ASP A 246 16.05 17.75 3.97
C ASP A 246 17.46 17.94 4.52
N GLU A 247 17.74 17.48 5.74
CA GLU A 247 19.08 17.50 6.34
C GLU A 247 20.09 16.74 5.47
N ALA A 248 19.74 15.53 5.00
CA ALA A 248 20.59 14.75 4.10
C ALA A 248 20.84 15.44 2.75
N GLY A 249 19.90 16.26 2.29
CA GLY A 249 20.03 17.05 1.06
C GLY A 249 20.94 18.26 1.19
N VAL A 250 21.02 18.84 2.39
CA VAL A 250 21.93 19.96 2.70
C VAL A 250 23.37 19.48 2.76
N VAL A 251 23.63 18.35 3.42
CA VAL A 251 24.99 17.77 3.56
C VAL A 251 25.59 17.38 2.20
N LYS A 252 24.79 17.03 1.20
CA LYS A 252 25.28 16.68 -0.15
C LYS A 252 25.59 17.89 -1.03
N ARG A 253 25.22 19.09 -0.63
CA ARG A 253 25.46 20.35 -1.39
C ARG A 253 26.60 21.20 -0.79
N SER A 254 27.07 20.84 0.37
CA SER A 254 28.27 21.40 1.02
C SER A 254 29.48 20.53 0.73
#